data_fdcc117a5f073e7e854f031745849a9f
#
_entry.id   fdcc117a5f073e7e854f031745849a9f
#
_cell.length_a   1.000
_cell.length_b   1.000
_cell.length_c   1.000
_cell.angle_alpha   90.00
_cell.angle_beta   90.00
_cell.angle_gamma   90.00
#
_symmetry.space_group_name_H-M   'P 1'
#
loop_
_entity.id
_entity.type
_entity.pdbx_description
1 polymer ?
#
loop_
_entity_poly.entity_id
_entity_poly.type
_entity_poly.pdbx_seq_one_letter_code
_entity_poly.pdbx_strand_id
1 'polypeptide(L)'
;MIDIPALTRANAGRWSKAKPTRTSEAAKVASRLHRAKQRYKAVEQATSVPWPAIAVIHERESSQDWRASLAQGDPWNRVSVHVPAGRGPFESWEAAAIDALVKCPPFLARHRDWSIAAALTALETYNGIGYAARGVPSPYLWSGTNQYRAGKYVRDGVYDSSKVDSQLGCAALLIALMELDPEISFAGAKSAKSPTAGDPARPSLTNPSKGSIGAFVINLVRAIFGRK
;
A
#
# COMPACT_ATOMS: atom_id res chain seq x y z
N MET A 1 -17.58 -9.93 -9.32
CA MET A 1 -17.05 -8.67 -8.71
C MET A 1 -16.56 -9.00 -7.31
N ILE A 2 -15.38 -8.51 -6.89
CA ILE A 2 -14.87 -8.76 -5.53
C ILE A 2 -15.67 -7.95 -4.52
N ASP A 3 -16.10 -8.62 -3.44
CA ASP A 3 -16.75 -7.98 -2.30
C ASP A 3 -15.65 -7.29 -1.44
N ILE A 4 -15.47 -5.97 -1.63
CA ILE A 4 -14.50 -5.17 -0.86
C ILE A 4 -14.78 -5.20 0.64
N PRO A 5 -16.03 -5.05 1.12
CA PRO A 5 -16.35 -5.26 2.54
C PRO A 5 -15.91 -6.62 3.08
N ALA A 6 -16.11 -7.71 2.35
CA ALA A 6 -15.65 -9.03 2.78
C ALA A 6 -14.12 -9.11 2.81
N LEU A 7 -13.42 -8.54 1.82
CA LEU A 7 -11.96 -8.44 1.81
C LEU A 7 -11.44 -7.65 3.02
N THR A 8 -12.09 -6.52 3.34
CA THR A 8 -11.74 -5.68 4.50
C THR A 8 -11.89 -6.46 5.81
N ARG A 9 -12.98 -7.23 5.97
CA ARG A 9 -13.16 -8.11 7.16
C ARG A 9 -12.08 -9.19 7.22
N ALA A 10 -11.74 -9.79 6.09
CA ALA A 10 -10.69 -10.82 6.02
C ALA A 10 -9.32 -10.24 6.39
N ASN A 11 -8.98 -9.06 5.90
CA ASN A 11 -7.74 -8.36 6.23
C ASN A 11 -7.70 -7.95 7.72
N ALA A 12 -8.81 -7.48 8.31
CA ALA A 12 -8.92 -7.22 9.73
C ALA A 12 -8.66 -8.48 10.57
N GLY A 13 -9.29 -9.61 10.20
CA GLY A 13 -9.12 -10.89 10.88
C GLY A 13 -7.70 -11.45 10.79
N ARG A 14 -7.00 -11.23 9.67
CA ARG A 14 -5.58 -11.58 9.53
C ARG A 14 -4.68 -10.68 10.38
N TRP A 15 -4.92 -9.37 10.33
CA TRP A 15 -4.15 -8.40 11.10
C TRP A 15 -4.18 -8.67 12.60
N SER A 16 -5.34 -9.00 13.15
CA SER A 16 -5.48 -9.30 14.59
C SER A 16 -4.62 -10.49 15.06
N LYS A 17 -4.23 -11.37 14.13
CA LYS A 17 -3.43 -12.59 14.36
C LYS A 17 -2.02 -12.48 13.77
N ALA A 18 -1.73 -11.42 13.03
CA ALA A 18 -0.45 -11.27 12.35
C ALA A 18 0.70 -11.14 13.33
N LYS A 19 1.75 -11.90 13.07
CA LYS A 19 3.04 -11.86 13.77
C LYS A 19 4.13 -11.86 12.72
N PRO A 20 5.08 -10.91 12.75
CA PRO A 20 6.23 -10.95 11.86
C PRO A 20 7.04 -12.24 12.06
N THR A 21 7.46 -12.86 10.97
CA THR A 21 8.34 -14.04 10.96
C THR A 21 9.77 -13.71 10.56
N ARG A 22 9.99 -12.49 10.02
CA ARG A 22 11.28 -11.95 9.59
C ARG A 22 11.55 -10.62 10.30
N THR A 23 11.51 -10.63 11.64
CA THR A 23 11.53 -9.43 12.49
C THR A 23 12.77 -8.57 12.28
N SER A 24 13.98 -9.17 12.28
CA SER A 24 15.24 -8.42 12.09
C SER A 24 15.28 -7.71 10.75
N GLU A 25 14.80 -8.34 9.69
CA GLU A 25 14.76 -7.74 8.36
C GLU A 25 13.70 -6.63 8.29
N ALA A 26 12.52 -6.88 8.84
CA ALA A 26 11.44 -5.89 8.92
C ALA A 26 11.89 -4.62 9.69
N ALA A 27 12.60 -4.80 10.81
CA ALA A 27 13.14 -3.69 11.59
C ALA A 27 14.19 -2.87 10.82
N LYS A 28 15.08 -3.53 10.05
CA LYS A 28 16.07 -2.84 9.19
C LYS A 28 15.38 -2.00 8.11
N VAL A 29 14.38 -2.57 7.44
CA VAL A 29 13.60 -1.86 6.41
C VAL A 29 12.80 -0.72 7.04
N ALA A 30 12.09 -0.97 8.14
CA ALA A 30 11.33 0.05 8.86
C ALA A 30 12.21 1.23 9.27
N SER A 31 13.42 0.98 9.79
CA SER A 31 14.38 2.04 10.13
C SER A 31 14.77 2.88 8.91
N ARG A 32 14.96 2.25 7.74
CA ARG A 32 15.27 2.96 6.50
C ARG A 32 14.10 3.82 6.04
N LEU A 33 12.88 3.29 6.08
CA LEU A 33 11.65 4.02 5.74
C LEU A 33 11.41 5.18 6.71
N HIS A 34 11.59 4.95 8.01
CA HIS A 34 11.39 5.97 9.04
C HIS A 34 12.36 7.14 8.90
N ARG A 35 13.63 6.91 8.56
CA ARG A 35 14.59 8.00 8.27
C ARG A 35 14.11 8.95 7.18
N ALA A 36 13.27 8.47 6.26
CA ALA A 36 12.69 9.29 5.19
C ALA A 36 11.29 9.84 5.52
N LYS A 37 10.83 9.72 6.79
CA LYS A 37 9.48 10.12 7.26
C LYS A 37 9.07 11.50 6.75
N GLN A 38 9.96 12.50 6.76
CA GLN A 38 9.61 13.86 6.36
C GLN A 38 9.25 13.96 4.86
N ARG A 39 9.94 13.20 4.00
CA ARG A 39 9.61 13.16 2.56
C ARG A 39 8.23 12.53 2.32
N TYR A 40 7.93 11.44 3.03
CA TYR A 40 6.59 10.80 2.95
C TYR A 40 5.50 11.71 3.54
N LYS A 41 5.80 12.45 4.61
CA LYS A 41 4.87 13.42 5.19
C LYS A 41 4.53 14.57 4.23
N ALA A 42 5.47 15.03 3.41
CA ALA A 42 5.18 16.01 2.38
C ALA A 42 4.15 15.50 1.37
N VAL A 43 4.23 14.22 0.97
CA VAL A 43 3.23 13.58 0.10
C VAL A 43 1.91 13.36 0.83
N GLU A 44 1.93 12.96 2.12
CA GLU A 44 0.72 12.83 2.96
C GLU A 44 -0.05 14.15 3.05
N GLN A 45 0.64 15.27 3.27
CA GLN A 45 0.02 16.60 3.32
C GLN A 45 -0.73 16.96 2.03
N ALA A 46 -0.18 16.56 0.89
CA ALA A 46 -0.77 16.83 -0.43
C ALA A 46 -1.91 15.86 -0.80
N THR A 47 -1.91 14.64 -0.27
CA THR A 47 -2.79 13.56 -0.73
C THR A 47 -3.76 13.04 0.32
N SER A 48 -3.52 13.31 1.60
CA SER A 48 -4.19 12.71 2.75
C SER A 48 -4.01 11.18 2.86
N VAL A 49 -3.09 10.59 2.10
CA VAL A 49 -2.68 9.19 2.27
C VAL A 49 -1.65 9.14 3.40
N PRO A 50 -1.85 8.33 4.46
CA PRO A 50 -0.93 8.29 5.59
C PRO A 50 0.50 7.96 5.17
N TRP A 51 1.48 8.67 5.71
CA TRP A 51 2.88 8.49 5.35
C TRP A 51 3.40 7.04 5.50
N PRO A 52 2.95 6.23 6.49
CA PRO A 52 3.39 4.85 6.56
C PRO A 52 2.87 3.99 5.41
N ALA A 53 1.65 4.28 4.92
CA ALA A 53 1.11 3.61 3.72
C ALA A 53 1.94 3.96 2.48
N ILE A 54 2.31 5.23 2.29
CA ILE A 54 3.19 5.67 1.20
C ILE A 54 4.55 4.98 1.28
N ALA A 55 5.13 4.92 2.49
CA ALA A 55 6.44 4.32 2.73
C ALA A 55 6.46 2.81 2.37
N VAL A 56 5.46 2.04 2.79
CA VAL A 56 5.42 0.60 2.49
C VAL A 56 5.11 0.33 1.01
N ILE A 57 4.35 1.19 0.33
CA ILE A 57 4.19 1.14 -1.13
C ILE A 57 5.54 1.36 -1.80
N HIS A 58 6.29 2.39 -1.42
CA HIS A 58 7.60 2.70 -2.00
C HIS A 58 8.59 1.54 -1.85
N GLU A 59 8.60 0.88 -0.68
CA GLU A 59 9.39 -0.33 -0.49
C GLU A 59 8.95 -1.46 -1.41
N ARG A 60 7.64 -1.71 -1.51
CA ARG A 60 7.09 -2.81 -2.32
C ARG A 60 7.30 -2.60 -3.82
N GLU A 61 7.14 -1.39 -4.31
CA GLU A 61 7.23 -1.08 -5.74
C GLU A 61 8.67 -1.00 -6.23
N SER A 62 9.59 -0.47 -5.42
CA SER A 62 10.94 -0.15 -5.89
C SER A 62 12.07 -0.41 -4.89
N SER A 63 11.81 -1.06 -3.76
CA SER A 63 12.79 -1.23 -2.66
C SER A 63 13.33 0.12 -2.18
N GLN A 64 12.45 1.12 -2.10
CA GLN A 64 12.76 2.52 -1.73
C GLN A 64 13.74 3.21 -2.71
N ASP A 65 13.72 2.87 -3.98
CA ASP A 65 14.50 3.61 -4.99
C ASP A 65 13.88 4.97 -5.28
N TRP A 66 14.53 6.03 -4.78
CA TRP A 66 14.09 7.41 -4.93
C TRP A 66 14.15 7.93 -6.38
N ARG A 67 14.65 7.15 -7.32
CA ARG A 67 14.66 7.48 -8.75
C ARG A 67 13.44 6.91 -9.48
N ALA A 68 12.72 5.98 -8.86
CA ALA A 68 11.60 5.28 -9.45
C ALA A 68 10.26 5.86 -8.97
N SER A 69 9.31 6.08 -9.88
CA SER A 69 7.95 6.50 -9.54
C SER A 69 7.17 5.39 -8.83
N LEU A 70 6.23 5.75 -7.96
CA LEU A 70 5.35 4.78 -7.29
C LEU A 70 4.40 4.09 -8.28
N ALA A 71 4.01 4.78 -9.35
CA ALA A 71 3.01 4.27 -10.26
C ALA A 71 3.54 3.21 -11.22
N GLN A 72 4.67 3.45 -11.88
CA GLN A 72 5.19 2.60 -12.95
C GLN A 72 6.52 1.93 -12.62
N GLY A 73 7.22 2.42 -11.58
CA GLY A 73 8.63 2.07 -11.34
C GLY A 73 9.60 2.68 -12.34
N ASP A 74 9.10 3.45 -13.32
CA ASP A 74 9.93 4.21 -14.27
C ASP A 74 10.64 5.37 -13.56
N PRO A 75 11.78 5.86 -14.10
CA PRO A 75 12.41 7.07 -13.60
C PRO A 75 11.44 8.26 -13.66
N TRP A 76 11.22 8.92 -12.51
CA TRP A 76 10.26 10.01 -12.42
C TRP A 76 10.63 11.25 -13.26
N ASN A 77 11.90 11.43 -13.56
CA ASN A 77 12.42 12.55 -14.38
C ASN A 77 12.33 12.31 -15.88
N ARG A 78 11.62 11.27 -16.32
CA ARG A 78 11.34 10.95 -17.72
C ARG A 78 9.85 10.67 -17.92
N VAL A 79 9.39 10.71 -19.16
CA VAL A 79 8.05 10.25 -19.49
C VAL A 79 7.99 8.74 -19.31
N SER A 80 6.99 8.25 -18.57
CA SER A 80 6.82 6.81 -18.29
C SER A 80 6.47 6.03 -19.58
N VAL A 81 7.07 4.85 -19.72
CA VAL A 81 6.79 3.90 -20.79
C VAL A 81 5.94 2.72 -20.33
N HIS A 82 5.95 2.41 -19.04
CA HIS A 82 5.10 1.39 -18.46
C HIS A 82 3.74 1.97 -18.04
N VAL A 83 2.77 1.10 -17.88
CA VAL A 83 1.37 1.48 -17.57
C VAL A 83 1.23 1.99 -16.13
N PRO A 84 0.55 3.15 -15.95
CA PRO A 84 0.01 4.08 -16.94
C PRO A 84 1.11 4.89 -17.63
N ALA A 85 1.23 4.73 -18.97
CA ALA A 85 2.26 5.40 -19.75
C ALA A 85 1.96 6.90 -19.98
N GLY A 86 2.97 7.64 -20.44
CA GLY A 86 2.81 9.06 -20.79
C GLY A 86 2.74 10.01 -19.60
N ARG A 87 3.17 9.57 -18.41
CA ARG A 87 3.21 10.38 -17.20
C ARG A 87 4.60 10.96 -16.97
N GLY A 88 4.66 12.18 -16.48
CA GLY A 88 5.93 12.90 -16.29
C GLY A 88 6.44 13.60 -17.56
N PRO A 89 7.69 14.05 -17.61
CA PRO A 89 8.62 14.03 -16.48
C PRO A 89 8.09 14.85 -15.30
N PHE A 90 8.50 14.48 -14.08
CA PHE A 90 8.14 15.21 -12.87
C PHE A 90 9.36 15.98 -12.35
N GLU A 91 9.11 16.97 -11.48
CA GLU A 91 10.16 17.81 -10.89
C GLU A 91 10.86 17.13 -9.71
N SER A 92 10.18 16.18 -9.05
CA SER A 92 10.69 15.46 -7.88
C SER A 92 10.01 14.10 -7.74
N TRP A 93 10.58 13.25 -6.87
CA TRP A 93 9.94 12.00 -6.47
C TRP A 93 8.59 12.25 -5.81
N GLU A 94 8.49 13.29 -4.97
CA GLU A 94 7.25 13.67 -4.29
C GLU A 94 6.16 14.04 -5.29
N ALA A 95 6.49 14.81 -6.32
CA ALA A 95 5.54 15.15 -7.39
C ALA A 95 5.06 13.90 -8.14
N ALA A 96 5.95 12.96 -8.44
CA ALA A 96 5.59 11.68 -9.06
C ALA A 96 4.74 10.81 -8.12
N ALA A 97 5.03 10.81 -6.81
CA ALA A 97 4.25 10.08 -5.81
C ALA A 97 2.84 10.67 -5.65
N ILE A 98 2.70 11.99 -5.62
CA ILE A 98 1.40 12.67 -5.60
C ILE A 98 0.60 12.30 -6.86
N ASP A 99 1.22 12.36 -8.02
CA ASP A 99 0.57 11.97 -9.28
C ASP A 99 0.08 10.51 -9.24
N ALA A 100 0.91 9.59 -8.76
CA ALA A 100 0.55 8.18 -8.62
C ALA A 100 -0.66 7.96 -7.70
N LEU A 101 -0.72 8.66 -6.57
CA LEU A 101 -1.77 8.48 -5.57
C LEU A 101 -3.08 9.18 -5.94
N VAL A 102 -3.00 10.33 -6.66
CA VAL A 102 -4.15 11.15 -7.02
C VAL A 102 -4.73 10.77 -8.38
N LYS A 103 -3.87 10.50 -9.38
CA LYS A 103 -4.27 10.39 -10.78
C LYS A 103 -4.17 8.98 -11.36
N CYS A 104 -3.52 8.04 -10.66
CA CYS A 104 -3.44 6.66 -11.11
C CYS A 104 -4.37 5.75 -10.28
N PRO A 105 -5.07 4.79 -10.92
CA PRO A 105 -5.81 3.78 -10.17
C PRO A 105 -4.92 3.05 -9.14
N PRO A 106 -5.45 2.72 -7.99
CA PRO A 106 -6.83 2.85 -7.51
C PRO A 106 -7.19 4.20 -6.87
N PHE A 107 -6.46 5.27 -7.17
CA PHE A 107 -6.74 6.63 -6.70
C PHE A 107 -6.74 6.74 -5.16
N LEU A 108 -5.67 6.30 -4.51
CA LEU A 108 -5.60 6.19 -3.05
C LEU A 108 -5.90 7.51 -2.33
N ALA A 109 -5.59 8.66 -2.93
CA ALA A 109 -5.94 9.98 -2.38
C ALA A 109 -7.46 10.23 -2.23
N ARG A 110 -8.30 9.41 -2.85
CA ARG A 110 -9.77 9.46 -2.68
C ARG A 110 -10.27 8.64 -1.49
N HIS A 111 -9.40 7.81 -0.90
CA HIS A 111 -9.74 7.01 0.27
C HIS A 111 -9.98 7.92 1.48
N ARG A 112 -11.02 7.61 2.27
CA ARG A 112 -11.38 8.42 3.44
C ARG A 112 -11.25 7.66 4.76
N ASP A 113 -11.39 6.34 4.72
CA ASP A 113 -11.20 5.48 5.88
C ASP A 113 -9.79 4.89 5.87
N TRP A 114 -8.96 5.37 6.78
CA TRP A 114 -7.61 4.84 7.02
C TRP A 114 -7.53 4.05 8.33
N SER A 115 -8.65 3.42 8.76
CA SER A 115 -8.56 2.36 9.76
C SER A 115 -7.64 1.26 9.25
N ILE A 116 -7.01 0.51 10.16
CA ILE A 116 -6.02 -0.50 9.74
C ILE A 116 -6.59 -1.52 8.74
N ALA A 117 -7.85 -1.92 8.91
CA ALA A 117 -8.51 -2.84 7.99
C ALA A 117 -8.70 -2.24 6.59
N ALA A 118 -9.14 -0.97 6.53
CA ALA A 118 -9.31 -0.23 5.29
C ALA A 118 -7.96 0.09 4.63
N ALA A 119 -6.95 0.47 5.40
CA ALA A 119 -5.60 0.72 4.92
C ALA A 119 -4.99 -0.53 4.26
N LEU A 120 -5.11 -1.70 4.90
CA LEU A 120 -4.63 -2.97 4.33
C LEU A 120 -5.37 -3.31 3.03
N THR A 121 -6.68 -3.08 2.98
CA THR A 121 -7.48 -3.30 1.77
C THR A 121 -7.10 -2.32 0.67
N ALA A 122 -6.84 -1.06 1.00
CA ALA A 122 -6.36 -0.06 0.05
C ALA A 122 -4.99 -0.45 -0.52
N LEU A 123 -4.06 -0.92 0.31
CA LEU A 123 -2.76 -1.44 -0.11
C LEU A 123 -2.88 -2.68 -1.00
N GLU A 124 -3.81 -3.59 -0.68
CA GLU A 124 -4.05 -4.76 -1.53
C GLU A 124 -4.62 -4.38 -2.88
N THR A 125 -5.57 -3.44 -2.93
CA THR A 125 -6.12 -2.94 -4.19
C THR A 125 -5.09 -2.18 -5.02
N TYR A 126 -4.12 -1.54 -4.39
CA TYR A 126 -3.00 -0.89 -5.08
C TYR A 126 -2.15 -1.88 -5.88
N ASN A 127 -1.88 -3.05 -5.31
CA ASN A 127 -1.17 -4.14 -6.01
C ASN A 127 -2.08 -4.91 -6.99
N GLY A 128 -3.40 -4.82 -6.81
CA GLY A 128 -4.39 -5.61 -7.56
C GLY A 128 -5.02 -6.73 -6.73
N ILE A 129 -6.27 -7.05 -7.06
CA ILE A 129 -7.14 -7.95 -6.29
C ILE A 129 -7.08 -9.43 -6.74
N GLY A 130 -6.09 -9.81 -7.54
CA GLY A 130 -5.99 -11.17 -8.09
C GLY A 130 -5.87 -12.26 -7.02
N TYR A 131 -5.19 -11.98 -5.91
CA TYR A 131 -5.09 -12.91 -4.77
C TYR A 131 -6.42 -13.05 -4.04
N ALA A 132 -7.11 -11.94 -3.81
CA ALA A 132 -8.43 -11.94 -3.21
C ALA A 132 -9.44 -12.72 -4.07
N ALA A 133 -9.37 -12.59 -5.40
CA ALA A 133 -10.20 -13.37 -6.33
C ALA A 133 -9.95 -14.87 -6.24
N ARG A 134 -8.75 -15.30 -5.83
CA ARG A 134 -8.42 -16.70 -5.56
C ARG A 134 -8.76 -17.15 -4.14
N GLY A 135 -9.18 -16.27 -3.26
CA GLY A 135 -9.41 -16.58 -1.85
C GLY A 135 -8.12 -16.84 -1.05
N VAL A 136 -6.96 -16.41 -1.55
CA VAL A 136 -5.66 -16.61 -0.90
C VAL A 136 -5.07 -15.30 -0.38
N PRO A 137 -4.24 -15.34 0.69
CA PRO A 137 -3.58 -14.14 1.20
C PRO A 137 -2.59 -13.58 0.17
N SER A 138 -2.67 -12.27 -0.04
CA SER A 138 -1.74 -11.55 -0.92
C SER A 138 -0.33 -11.51 -0.29
N PRO A 139 0.72 -11.95 -0.98
CA PRO A 139 2.09 -11.76 -0.53
C PRO A 139 2.49 -10.29 -0.44
N TYR A 140 1.88 -9.43 -1.26
CA TYR A 140 2.08 -7.98 -1.19
C TYR A 140 1.75 -7.43 0.21
N LEU A 141 0.72 -7.98 0.87
CA LEU A 141 0.39 -7.61 2.24
C LEU A 141 1.11 -8.48 3.27
N TRP A 142 1.09 -9.80 3.11
CA TRP A 142 1.29 -10.73 4.21
C TRP A 142 2.64 -11.43 4.22
N SER A 143 3.48 -11.30 3.18
CA SER A 143 4.83 -11.87 3.18
C SER A 143 5.65 -11.36 4.38
N GLY A 144 6.41 -12.25 5.01
CA GLY A 144 7.15 -11.94 6.24
C GLY A 144 6.30 -11.93 7.52
N THR A 145 5.04 -12.42 7.43
CA THR A 145 4.19 -12.69 8.59
C THR A 145 3.74 -14.15 8.62
N ASN A 146 3.20 -14.59 9.76
CA ASN A 146 2.57 -15.91 9.90
C ASN A 146 1.27 -16.08 9.09
N GLN A 147 0.79 -15.03 8.42
CA GLN A 147 -0.43 -15.04 7.61
C GLN A 147 -0.16 -15.42 6.14
N TYR A 148 1.11 -15.63 5.76
CA TYR A 148 1.52 -16.05 4.43
C TYR A 148 2.59 -17.14 4.53
N ARG A 149 2.46 -18.17 3.69
CA ARG A 149 3.45 -19.25 3.58
C ARG A 149 4.06 -19.30 2.19
N ALA A 150 3.22 -19.45 1.16
CA ALA A 150 3.60 -19.52 -0.24
C ALA A 150 2.40 -19.15 -1.12
N GLY A 151 2.65 -19.07 -2.40
CA GLY A 151 1.67 -18.75 -3.43
C GLY A 151 1.90 -17.35 -3.98
N LYS A 152 2.35 -17.29 -5.25
CA LYS A 152 2.73 -16.04 -5.91
C LYS A 152 2.44 -16.13 -7.40
N TYR A 153 2.00 -15.03 -8.00
CA TYR A 153 2.04 -14.91 -9.45
C TYR A 153 3.50 -14.79 -9.89
N VAL A 154 3.96 -15.69 -10.73
CA VAL A 154 5.34 -15.74 -11.24
C VAL A 154 5.48 -15.06 -12.59
N ARG A 155 4.37 -14.85 -13.27
CA ARG A 155 4.18 -14.03 -14.48
C ARG A 155 2.70 -13.71 -14.65
N ASP A 156 2.36 -12.90 -15.64
CA ASP A 156 0.98 -12.51 -15.87
C ASP A 156 0.04 -13.72 -16.02
N GLY A 157 -1.03 -13.72 -15.22
CA GLY A 157 -2.03 -14.79 -15.18
C GLY A 157 -1.54 -16.13 -14.60
N VAL A 158 -0.25 -16.32 -14.33
CA VAL A 158 0.33 -17.60 -13.89
C VAL A 158 0.64 -17.58 -12.40
N TYR A 159 -0.18 -18.28 -11.62
CA TYR A 159 -0.02 -18.44 -10.18
C TYR A 159 0.70 -19.76 -9.87
N ASP A 160 1.76 -19.69 -9.05
CA ASP A 160 2.46 -20.85 -8.51
C ASP A 160 2.26 -20.92 -6.99
N SER A 161 1.57 -21.95 -6.52
CA SER A 161 1.24 -22.14 -5.10
C SER A 161 2.45 -22.47 -4.23
N SER A 162 3.56 -22.92 -4.82
CA SER A 162 4.78 -23.29 -4.12
C SER A 162 5.78 -22.14 -3.96
N LYS A 163 5.66 -21.09 -4.77
CA LYS A 163 6.59 -19.96 -4.76
C LYS A 163 6.36 -19.06 -3.55
N VAL A 164 7.47 -18.70 -2.91
CA VAL A 164 7.48 -17.75 -1.78
C VAL A 164 7.90 -16.38 -2.27
N ASP A 165 7.23 -15.34 -1.82
CA ASP A 165 7.67 -13.96 -2.06
C ASP A 165 8.83 -13.62 -1.12
N SER A 166 9.97 -13.24 -1.70
CA SER A 166 11.17 -12.84 -0.95
C SER A 166 11.07 -11.45 -0.34
N GLN A 167 10.25 -10.54 -0.90
CA GLN A 167 10.05 -9.22 -0.34
C GLN A 167 9.16 -9.30 0.91
N LEU A 168 9.39 -8.38 1.87
CA LEU A 168 8.48 -8.20 3.01
C LEU A 168 7.15 -7.57 2.54
N GLY A 169 6.04 -8.08 3.05
CA GLY A 169 4.73 -7.52 2.80
C GLY A 169 4.44 -6.26 3.63
N CYS A 170 3.49 -5.46 3.17
CA CYS A 170 3.11 -4.21 3.83
C CYS A 170 2.75 -4.40 5.31
N ALA A 171 2.08 -5.50 5.68
CA ALA A 171 1.69 -5.75 7.06
C ALA A 171 2.90 -5.97 7.98
N ALA A 172 3.91 -6.73 7.54
CA ALA A 172 5.15 -6.91 8.30
C ALA A 172 5.88 -5.59 8.52
N LEU A 173 5.92 -4.74 7.48
CA LEU A 173 6.56 -3.42 7.51
C LEU A 173 5.78 -2.43 8.38
N LEU A 174 4.44 -2.42 8.31
CA LEU A 174 3.60 -1.56 9.16
C LEU A 174 3.75 -1.93 10.63
N ILE A 175 3.76 -3.22 10.98
CA ILE A 175 4.01 -3.66 12.37
C ILE A 175 5.36 -3.13 12.84
N ALA A 176 6.43 -3.32 12.07
CA ALA A 176 7.76 -2.87 12.44
C ALA A 176 7.89 -1.33 12.51
N LEU A 177 7.17 -0.58 11.65
CA LEU A 177 7.11 0.87 11.72
C LEU A 177 6.37 1.35 12.98
N MET A 178 5.25 0.71 13.34
CA MET A 178 4.49 1.05 14.55
C MET A 178 5.23 0.69 15.84
N GLU A 179 6.07 -0.35 15.82
CA GLU A 179 6.98 -0.67 16.93
C GLU A 179 8.10 0.37 17.07
N LEU A 180 8.62 0.87 15.95
CA LEU A 180 9.70 1.87 15.91
C LEU A 180 9.20 3.27 16.25
N ASP A 181 7.99 3.63 15.83
CA ASP A 181 7.40 4.95 15.98
C ASP A 181 5.96 4.81 16.53
N PRO A 182 5.81 4.89 17.86
CA PRO A 182 4.51 4.76 18.53
C PRO A 182 3.48 5.86 18.19
N GLU A 183 3.91 6.95 17.54
CA GLU A 183 2.99 7.97 17.03
C GLU A 183 2.19 7.50 15.82
N ILE A 184 2.66 6.46 15.12
CA ILE A 184 1.91 5.86 14.03
C ILE A 184 0.68 5.16 14.59
N SER A 185 -0.49 5.69 14.26
CA SER A 185 -1.77 5.10 14.64
C SER A 185 -2.67 4.93 13.43
N PHE A 186 -3.30 3.77 13.35
CA PHE A 186 -4.42 3.50 12.46
C PHE A 186 -5.62 3.19 13.33
N ALA A 187 -6.78 3.82 13.09
CA ALA A 187 -7.98 3.51 13.84
C ALA A 187 -8.26 1.99 13.78
N GLY A 188 -8.59 1.37 14.90
CA GLY A 188 -8.78 -0.08 14.99
C GLY A 188 -7.50 -0.92 15.00
N ALA A 189 -6.30 -0.33 14.90
CA ALA A 189 -5.07 -0.99 15.29
C ALA A 189 -5.04 -1.08 16.83
N LYS A 190 -4.48 -2.17 17.38
CA LYS A 190 -4.31 -2.30 18.82
C LYS A 190 -3.41 -1.17 19.31
N SER A 191 -4.00 -0.10 19.84
CA SER A 191 -3.27 1.02 20.40
C SER A 191 -2.75 0.68 21.79
N ALA A 192 -1.48 0.94 22.01
CA ALA A 192 -0.87 0.90 23.34
C ALA A 192 -1.08 2.20 24.12
N LYS A 193 -1.98 3.10 23.73
CA LYS A 193 -2.44 4.23 24.58
C LYS A 193 -3.67 4.93 24.00
N SER A 194 -4.66 5.19 24.86
CA SER A 194 -5.85 6.00 24.53
C SER A 194 -5.50 7.46 24.23
N PRO A 195 -6.17 8.09 23.25
CA PRO A 195 -6.00 9.52 23.01
C PRO A 195 -6.77 10.34 24.06
N THR A 196 -6.15 11.40 24.56
CA THR A 196 -6.80 12.49 25.30
C THR A 196 -7.72 13.26 24.35
N ALA A 197 -8.94 13.53 24.84
CA ALA A 197 -9.97 14.26 24.12
C ALA A 197 -9.57 15.72 23.83
N GLY A 198 -9.88 16.17 22.63
CA GLY A 198 -9.96 17.60 22.31
C GLY A 198 -9.42 17.96 20.93
N ASP A 199 -10.27 17.83 19.90
CA ASP A 199 -10.10 18.61 18.67
C ASP A 199 -11.47 18.89 18.01
N PRO A 200 -11.76 20.11 17.54
CA PRO A 200 -13.08 20.53 17.13
C PRO A 200 -13.46 20.05 15.72
N ALA A 201 -14.75 19.79 15.58
CA ALA A 201 -15.41 19.29 14.38
C ALA A 201 -15.15 20.13 13.10
N ARG A 202 -14.78 19.44 12.02
CA ARG A 202 -14.66 20.00 10.66
C ARG A 202 -16.00 19.88 9.92
N PRO A 203 -16.42 20.89 9.13
CA PRO A 203 -17.74 20.88 8.49
C PRO A 203 -17.86 19.87 7.34
N SER A 204 -19.05 19.27 7.27
CA SER A 204 -19.51 18.32 6.25
C SER A 204 -19.69 19.02 4.91
N LEU A 205 -19.13 18.48 3.84
CA LEU A 205 -19.46 18.86 2.46
C LEU A 205 -20.28 17.75 1.79
N THR A 206 -21.41 18.16 1.26
CA THR A 206 -22.44 17.37 0.62
C THR A 206 -22.01 16.72 -0.70
N ASN A 207 -22.53 15.52 -0.95
CA ASN A 207 -22.36 14.70 -2.16
C ASN A 207 -22.89 15.36 -3.45
N PRO A 208 -22.27 15.12 -4.60
CA PRO A 208 -22.98 15.07 -5.87
C PRO A 208 -22.97 13.67 -6.51
N SER A 209 -24.14 13.36 -6.99
CA SER A 209 -24.72 12.32 -7.82
C SER A 209 -23.86 11.38 -8.68
N LYS A 210 -24.43 10.19 -8.78
CA LYS A 210 -24.18 9.00 -9.60
C LYS A 210 -23.71 9.27 -11.04
N GLY A 211 -22.54 8.70 -11.39
CA GLY A 211 -22.10 8.47 -12.76
C GLY A 211 -21.58 7.05 -12.92
N SER A 212 -22.02 6.41 -13.98
CA SER A 212 -21.80 5.02 -14.42
C SER A 212 -20.37 4.50 -14.24
N ILE A 213 -20.24 3.31 -13.64
CA ILE A 213 -18.99 2.59 -13.45
C ILE A 213 -18.76 1.69 -14.67
N GLY A 214 -17.88 2.13 -15.56
CA GLY A 214 -17.27 1.27 -16.55
C GLY A 214 -16.25 0.33 -15.88
N ALA A 215 -16.38 -0.97 -16.14
CA ALA A 215 -15.47 -1.99 -15.64
C ALA A 215 -14.05 -1.77 -16.20
N PHE A 216 -13.10 -1.45 -15.33
CA PHE A 216 -11.68 -1.43 -15.66
C PHE A 216 -10.97 -2.54 -14.89
N VAL A 217 -10.66 -3.61 -15.62
CA VAL A 217 -9.66 -4.60 -15.24
C VAL A 217 -8.30 -3.98 -15.61
N ILE A 218 -7.69 -3.26 -14.70
CA ILE A 218 -6.35 -2.71 -14.90
C ILE A 218 -5.56 -2.97 -13.62
N ASN A 219 -4.45 -3.61 -13.79
CA ASN A 219 -3.32 -3.85 -12.88
C ASN A 219 -3.10 -5.29 -12.43
N LEU A 220 -3.07 -6.22 -13.38
CA LEU A 220 -2.42 -7.50 -13.16
C LEU A 220 -0.92 -7.47 -13.55
N VAL A 221 -0.46 -6.38 -14.14
CA VAL A 221 0.86 -6.29 -14.81
C VAL A 221 2.00 -5.96 -13.86
N ARG A 222 1.74 -5.47 -12.63
CA ARG A 222 2.81 -5.01 -11.75
C ARG A 222 3.50 -6.05 -10.87
N ALA A 223 2.86 -7.19 -10.65
CA ALA A 223 3.39 -8.19 -9.72
C ALA A 223 4.53 -9.07 -10.28
N ILE A 224 4.96 -8.86 -11.54
CA ILE A 224 5.62 -9.95 -12.28
C ILE A 224 7.07 -9.66 -12.65
N PHE A 225 7.49 -8.45 -12.75
CA PHE A 225 8.88 -8.17 -13.07
C PHE A 225 9.72 -7.90 -11.80
N GLY A 226 9.96 -9.00 -11.05
CA GLY A 226 11.15 -9.07 -10.23
C GLY A 226 12.37 -8.88 -11.15
N ARG A 227 13.08 -7.78 -10.98
CA ARG A 227 14.35 -7.52 -11.67
C ARG A 227 15.32 -8.68 -11.49
N LYS A 228 15.98 -9.06 -12.59
CA LYS A 228 17.28 -9.70 -12.55
C LYS A 228 18.29 -8.76 -11.89
#